data_5bb15942a39b5c3a0c8bb18c1a1791ea
#
_entry.id   5bb15942a39b5c3a0c8bb18c1a1791ea
#
_cell.length_a   1.000
_cell.length_b   1.000
_cell.length_c   1.000
_cell.angle_alpha   90.00
_cell.angle_beta   90.00
_cell.angle_gamma   90.00
#
_symmetry.space_group_name_H-M   'P 1'
#
loop_
_entity.id
_entity.type
_entity.pdbx_description
1 polymer ?
#
loop_
_entity_poly.entity_id
_entity_poly.type
_entity_poly.pdbx_seq_one_letter_code
_entity_poly.pdbx_strand_id
1 'polypeptide(L)'
;MPRAFLCPTAWPNGVFFVPISVRVWYGFHPAGAYCLGSIYSMSGHSKWSTIKRKKGATDAKKAKVFAKLAREIGIAVRAGGPEADLNPRLRMILLKCRSANMPADNIDRAIKRAAGDDNDAIFEELTYEIFAPGGVAVLAHAHTDNRNRTASDVRHIVTKAGGQLASAGAVTRLFERKGQIIIERAAADEDMLMELALEAGADDFNADENGYEIVTEPNDFEQVHKAVEEKAIATLSAEVTSIALQTTAVDDSVAAAVMRLVDALEENDDVSDVFTNAESSDDA
;
A
#
# COMPACT_ATOMS: atom_id res chain seq x y z
N MET A 1 21.66 -30.46 -59.77
CA MET A 1 23.12 -30.50 -59.70
C MET A 1 23.55 -29.93 -58.37
N PRO A 2 24.34 -30.66 -57.63
CA PRO A 2 24.65 -30.39 -56.23
C PRO A 2 25.93 -29.55 -56.10
N ARG A 3 26.06 -28.82 -55.01
CA ARG A 3 27.40 -28.47 -54.51
C ARG A 3 27.45 -28.58 -52.99
N ALA A 4 28.13 -29.60 -52.57
CA ALA A 4 28.69 -29.75 -51.25
C ALA A 4 29.80 -28.72 -51.03
N PHE A 5 29.88 -28.17 -49.82
CA PHE A 5 31.12 -27.56 -49.28
C PHE A 5 31.19 -27.83 -47.79
N LEU A 6 32.03 -28.78 -47.46
CA LEU A 6 33.30 -28.68 -46.75
C LEU A 6 33.21 -28.25 -45.28
N CYS A 7 33.46 -29.26 -44.48
CA CYS A 7 33.90 -29.20 -43.09
C CYS A 7 35.19 -28.36 -42.94
N PRO A 8 35.33 -27.50 -41.93
CA PRO A 8 36.63 -27.05 -41.49
C PRO A 8 37.13 -27.81 -40.26
N THR A 9 38.27 -28.35 -40.44
CA THR A 9 39.35 -28.85 -39.61
C THR A 9 39.28 -28.54 -38.11
N ALA A 10 39.44 -29.61 -37.34
CA ALA A 10 39.70 -29.65 -35.91
C ALA A 10 40.98 -28.89 -35.53
N TRP A 11 40.90 -28.04 -34.53
CA TRP A 11 42.01 -27.47 -33.80
C TRP A 11 42.29 -28.28 -32.52
N PRO A 12 43.55 -28.46 -32.09
CA PRO A 12 43.96 -29.49 -31.13
C PRO A 12 43.92 -29.07 -29.65
N ASN A 13 43.09 -28.13 -29.24
CA ASN A 13 43.05 -27.70 -27.81
C ASN A 13 41.63 -27.49 -27.25
N GLY A 14 40.66 -28.27 -27.66
CA GLY A 14 39.49 -28.65 -26.86
C GLY A 14 38.69 -27.55 -26.12
N VAL A 15 38.65 -26.28 -26.62
CA VAL A 15 37.83 -25.25 -26.02
C VAL A 15 36.68 -24.91 -26.97
N PHE A 16 35.53 -25.49 -26.72
CA PHE A 16 34.28 -25.09 -27.36
C PHE A 16 33.77 -23.83 -26.70
N PHE A 17 33.75 -22.74 -27.44
CA PHE A 17 32.99 -21.54 -27.10
C PHE A 17 31.53 -21.80 -27.48
N VAL A 18 30.65 -21.98 -26.47
CA VAL A 18 29.22 -22.03 -26.67
C VAL A 18 28.68 -20.65 -26.23
N PRO A 19 27.85 -19.99 -27.08
CA PRO A 19 27.29 -18.70 -26.72
C PRO A 19 26.31 -18.85 -25.55
N ILE A 20 26.33 -17.85 -24.70
CA ILE A 20 25.55 -17.71 -23.46
C ILE A 20 24.07 -17.84 -23.79
N SER A 21 23.48 -18.96 -23.49
CA SER A 21 22.05 -19.14 -23.30
C SER A 21 21.83 -19.64 -21.87
N VAL A 22 21.10 -18.87 -21.11
CA VAL A 22 20.52 -19.10 -19.80
C VAL A 22 20.64 -20.54 -19.29
N ARG A 23 21.53 -20.77 -18.33
CA ARG A 23 21.53 -22.00 -17.55
C ARG A 23 20.64 -21.87 -16.37
N VAL A 24 19.43 -22.44 -16.46
CA VAL A 24 18.65 -22.84 -15.32
C VAL A 24 19.41 -23.99 -14.62
N TRP A 25 19.94 -23.71 -13.44
CA TRP A 25 20.52 -24.71 -12.56
C TRP A 25 19.42 -25.40 -11.76
N TYR A 26 19.04 -26.61 -12.15
CA TYR A 26 18.32 -27.53 -11.26
C TYR A 26 19.35 -28.23 -10.36
N GLY A 27 19.53 -27.68 -9.16
CA GLY A 27 20.24 -28.35 -8.09
C GLY A 27 19.31 -29.30 -7.34
N PHE A 28 19.43 -30.60 -7.59
CA PHE A 28 18.79 -31.64 -6.78
C PHE A 28 19.60 -31.77 -5.48
N HIS A 29 19.05 -31.35 -4.35
CA HIS A 29 19.63 -31.61 -3.03
C HIS A 29 18.73 -32.59 -2.26
N PRO A 30 19.23 -33.78 -1.85
CA PRO A 30 18.49 -34.71 -1.03
C PRO A 30 18.75 -34.38 0.44
N ALA A 31 17.91 -33.60 1.07
CA ALA A 31 17.64 -33.58 2.51
C ALA A 31 16.78 -32.36 2.84
N GLY A 32 15.58 -32.62 3.36
CA GLY A 32 14.59 -31.61 3.67
C GLY A 32 15.07 -30.53 4.66
N ALA A 33 15.27 -29.37 4.08
CA ALA A 33 15.20 -28.11 4.79
C ALA A 33 14.26 -27.25 3.96
N TYR A 34 13.00 -27.14 4.39
CA TYR A 34 12.09 -26.12 3.90
C TYR A 34 12.65 -24.79 4.38
N CYS A 35 13.47 -24.13 3.56
CA CYS A 35 13.65 -22.70 3.67
C CYS A 35 12.30 -22.09 3.28
N LEU A 36 11.52 -21.73 4.27
CA LEU A 36 10.48 -20.70 4.14
C LEU A 36 11.23 -19.38 3.85
N GLY A 37 11.69 -19.23 2.63
CA GLY A 37 12.01 -17.94 2.06
C GLY A 37 10.68 -17.21 1.94
N SER A 38 10.45 -16.26 2.81
CA SER A 38 9.39 -15.28 2.68
C SER A 38 9.61 -14.55 1.36
N ILE A 39 8.90 -14.99 0.32
CA ILE A 39 8.84 -14.28 -0.95
C ILE A 39 7.77 -13.20 -0.75
N TYR A 40 8.09 -12.17 0.01
CA TYR A 40 7.41 -10.90 -0.09
C TYR A 40 7.98 -10.16 -1.31
N SER A 41 7.60 -10.60 -2.51
CA SER A 41 7.71 -9.75 -3.70
C SER A 41 6.58 -8.74 -3.59
N MET A 42 6.87 -7.59 -3.03
CA MET A 42 5.92 -6.49 -2.96
C MET A 42 5.98 -5.71 -4.26
N SER A 43 4.81 -5.59 -4.91
CA SER A 43 4.60 -4.90 -6.18
C SER A 43 5.05 -3.43 -6.12
N GLY A 44 6.30 -3.16 -6.50
CA GLY A 44 6.90 -1.82 -6.46
C GLY A 44 6.12 -0.77 -7.25
N HIS A 45 5.67 -1.09 -8.46
CA HIS A 45 5.01 -0.13 -9.35
C HIS A 45 3.59 0.26 -8.94
N SER A 46 2.78 -0.66 -8.47
CA SER A 46 1.42 -0.36 -8.00
C SER A 46 1.44 0.63 -6.83
N LYS A 47 2.33 0.43 -5.86
CA LYS A 47 2.52 1.27 -4.69
C LYS A 47 2.98 2.68 -5.06
N TRP A 48 4.04 2.78 -5.88
CA TRP A 48 4.60 4.06 -6.31
C TRP A 48 3.63 4.84 -7.21
N SER A 49 2.91 4.17 -8.10
CA SER A 49 1.89 4.79 -8.94
C SER A 49 0.75 5.38 -8.11
N THR A 50 0.33 4.68 -7.05
CA THR A 50 -0.69 5.15 -6.11
C THR A 50 -0.23 6.40 -5.35
N ILE A 51 1.03 6.41 -4.87
CA ILE A 51 1.60 7.56 -4.17
C ILE A 51 1.74 8.75 -5.10
N LYS A 52 2.27 8.57 -6.32
CA LYS A 52 2.38 9.64 -7.33
C LYS A 52 1.02 10.22 -7.69
N ARG A 53 -0.01 9.37 -7.83
CA ARG A 53 -1.38 9.81 -8.11
C ARG A 53 -1.97 10.62 -6.95
N LYS A 54 -1.77 10.19 -5.69
CA LYS A 54 -2.21 10.94 -4.50
C LYS A 54 -1.53 12.32 -4.42
N LYS A 55 -0.23 12.44 -4.76
CA LYS A 55 0.50 13.72 -4.75
C LYS A 55 0.06 14.70 -5.85
N GLY A 56 -0.43 14.22 -7.00
CA GLY A 56 -0.86 15.07 -8.14
C GLY A 56 -2.29 15.63 -8.04
N ALA A 57 -2.92 15.56 -6.87
CA ALA A 57 -4.32 15.94 -6.70
C ALA A 57 -4.55 17.46 -6.86
N THR A 58 -5.58 17.83 -7.64
CA THR A 58 -6.07 19.21 -7.78
C THR A 58 -6.70 19.72 -6.47
N ASP A 59 -6.88 21.05 -6.33
CA ASP A 59 -7.42 21.66 -5.10
C ASP A 59 -8.81 21.10 -4.69
N ALA A 60 -9.65 20.71 -5.64
CA ALA A 60 -10.93 20.06 -5.36
C ALA A 60 -10.75 18.66 -4.72
N LYS A 61 -9.74 17.89 -5.16
CA LYS A 61 -9.40 16.60 -4.55
C LYS A 61 -8.81 16.79 -3.15
N LYS A 62 -8.01 17.83 -2.92
CA LYS A 62 -7.48 18.16 -1.58
C LYS A 62 -8.59 18.48 -0.59
N ALA A 63 -9.63 19.21 -1.00
CA ALA A 63 -10.77 19.50 -0.13
C ALA A 63 -11.50 18.23 0.33
N LYS A 64 -11.67 17.23 -0.57
CA LYS A 64 -12.25 15.92 -0.21
C LYS A 64 -11.35 15.15 0.76
N VAL A 65 -10.03 15.11 0.53
CA VAL A 65 -9.09 14.47 1.44
C VAL A 65 -9.16 15.10 2.83
N PHE A 66 -9.17 16.44 2.91
CA PHE A 66 -9.28 17.13 4.19
C PHE A 66 -10.61 16.86 4.91
N ALA A 67 -11.71 16.71 4.16
CA ALA A 67 -13.01 16.34 4.75
C ALA A 67 -12.98 14.93 5.34
N LYS A 68 -12.34 13.95 4.64
CA LYS A 68 -12.17 12.59 5.15
C LYS A 68 -11.31 12.57 6.40
N LEU A 69 -10.15 13.22 6.38
CA LEU A 69 -9.26 13.34 7.53
C LEU A 69 -9.94 14.02 8.74
N ALA A 70 -10.76 15.04 8.49
CA ALA A 70 -11.51 15.69 9.56
C ALA A 70 -12.55 14.75 10.23
N ARG A 71 -13.15 13.81 9.46
CA ARG A 71 -14.02 12.76 10.03
C ARG A 71 -13.21 11.76 10.86
N GLU A 72 -12.05 11.31 10.35
CA GLU A 72 -11.15 10.41 11.08
C GLU A 72 -10.69 11.03 12.41
N ILE A 73 -10.30 12.32 12.40
CA ILE A 73 -10.01 13.08 13.63
C ILE A 73 -11.21 13.03 14.58
N GLY A 74 -12.41 13.28 14.05
CA GLY A 74 -13.64 13.27 14.85
C GLY A 74 -13.89 11.94 15.56
N ILE A 75 -13.68 10.83 14.85
CA ILE A 75 -13.83 9.47 15.40
C ILE A 75 -12.75 9.20 16.47
N ALA A 76 -11.49 9.55 16.18
CA ALA A 76 -10.39 9.34 17.11
C ALA A 76 -10.53 10.13 18.40
N VAL A 77 -10.94 11.41 18.30
CA VAL A 77 -11.17 12.28 19.46
C VAL A 77 -12.31 11.76 20.35
N ARG A 78 -13.39 11.27 19.74
CA ARG A 78 -14.50 10.68 20.51
C ARG A 78 -14.12 9.39 21.22
N ALA A 79 -13.26 8.58 20.59
CA ALA A 79 -12.85 7.29 21.15
C ALA A 79 -11.80 7.44 22.27
N GLY A 80 -10.86 8.38 22.14
CA GLY A 80 -9.68 8.47 23.02
C GLY A 80 -9.40 9.87 23.59
N GLY A 81 -10.27 10.86 23.32
CA GLY A 81 -10.09 12.25 23.77
C GLY A 81 -9.26 13.11 22.81
N PRO A 82 -9.25 14.45 23.05
CA PRO A 82 -8.63 15.43 22.17
C PRO A 82 -7.09 15.54 22.33
N GLU A 83 -6.54 14.96 23.38
CA GLU A 83 -5.11 15.04 23.70
C GLU A 83 -4.33 14.02 22.88
N ALA A 84 -3.51 14.48 21.94
CA ALA A 84 -2.73 13.61 21.07
C ALA A 84 -1.72 12.72 21.86
N ASP A 85 -1.15 13.23 22.97
CA ASP A 85 -0.22 12.49 23.80
C ASP A 85 -0.84 11.26 24.48
N LEU A 86 -2.15 11.33 24.75
CA LEU A 86 -2.91 10.26 25.39
C LEU A 86 -3.71 9.41 24.38
N ASN A 87 -3.77 9.84 23.12
CA ASN A 87 -4.55 9.19 22.07
C ASN A 87 -3.66 8.76 20.90
N PRO A 88 -3.12 7.52 20.91
CA PRO A 88 -2.26 7.01 19.84
C PRO A 88 -2.93 7.06 18.46
N ARG A 89 -4.25 6.79 18.40
CA ARG A 89 -5.00 6.84 17.15
C ARG A 89 -5.02 8.26 16.57
N LEU A 90 -5.23 9.26 17.41
CA LEU A 90 -5.20 10.66 16.99
C LEU A 90 -3.81 11.04 16.47
N ARG A 91 -2.73 10.62 17.13
CA ARG A 91 -1.35 10.88 16.66
C ARG A 91 -1.13 10.36 15.25
N MET A 92 -1.54 9.11 14.96
CA MET A 92 -1.43 8.51 13.63
C MET A 92 -2.18 9.33 12.56
N ILE A 93 -3.39 9.78 12.88
CA ILE A 93 -4.18 10.60 11.96
C ILE A 93 -3.53 11.98 11.74
N LEU A 94 -2.93 12.55 12.79
CA LEU A 94 -2.18 13.81 12.65
C LEU A 94 -0.97 13.67 11.74
N LEU A 95 -0.28 12.53 11.72
CA LEU A 95 0.79 12.24 10.75
C LEU A 95 0.22 12.19 9.32
N LYS A 96 -0.92 11.52 9.09
CA LYS A 96 -1.62 11.54 7.78
C LYS A 96 -2.00 12.97 7.37
N CYS A 97 -2.46 13.81 8.32
CA CYS A 97 -2.79 15.21 8.05
C CYS A 97 -1.58 16.02 7.61
N ARG A 98 -0.42 15.80 8.23
CA ARG A 98 0.85 16.46 7.87
C ARG A 98 1.32 16.03 6.47
N SER A 99 1.30 14.74 6.16
CA SER A 99 1.67 14.22 4.83
C SER A 99 0.73 14.71 3.73
N ALA A 100 -0.56 14.92 4.04
CA ALA A 100 -1.53 15.53 3.14
C ALA A 100 -1.42 17.06 3.04
N ASN A 101 -0.53 17.71 3.80
CA ASN A 101 -0.39 19.16 3.91
C ASN A 101 -1.69 19.86 4.35
N MET A 102 -2.42 19.27 5.29
CA MET A 102 -3.61 19.87 5.88
C MET A 102 -3.21 21.05 6.78
N PRO A 103 -3.81 22.26 6.62
CA PRO A 103 -3.50 23.39 7.47
C PRO A 103 -3.82 23.13 8.95
N ALA A 104 -2.92 23.58 9.84
CA ALA A 104 -3.08 23.40 11.29
C ALA A 104 -4.42 23.93 11.82
N ASP A 105 -4.89 25.08 11.33
CA ASP A 105 -6.20 25.64 11.69
C ASP A 105 -7.38 24.70 11.37
N ASN A 106 -7.26 23.87 10.33
CA ASN A 106 -8.30 22.89 9.99
C ASN A 106 -8.27 21.70 10.94
N ILE A 107 -7.07 21.27 11.33
CA ILE A 107 -6.85 20.21 12.33
C ILE A 107 -7.44 20.64 13.67
N ASP A 108 -7.05 21.82 14.16
CA ASP A 108 -7.52 22.35 15.44
C ASP A 108 -9.04 22.53 15.47
N ARG A 109 -9.63 23.00 14.36
CA ARG A 109 -11.09 23.11 14.23
C ARG A 109 -11.78 21.74 14.25
N ALA A 110 -11.19 20.72 13.62
CA ALA A 110 -11.74 19.37 13.63
C ALA A 110 -11.70 18.77 15.04
N ILE A 111 -10.57 18.92 15.75
CA ILE A 111 -10.41 18.46 17.14
C ILE A 111 -11.42 19.17 18.07
N LYS A 112 -11.48 20.50 18.02
CA LYS A 112 -12.41 21.29 18.85
C LYS A 112 -13.87 20.94 18.60
N ARG A 113 -14.25 20.75 17.33
CA ARG A 113 -15.61 20.34 16.98
C ARG A 113 -15.95 18.96 17.52
N ALA A 114 -15.00 18.02 17.45
CA ALA A 114 -15.21 16.66 17.93
C ALA A 114 -15.23 16.55 19.46
N ALA A 115 -14.52 17.44 20.17
CA ALA A 115 -14.49 17.52 21.62
C ALA A 115 -15.70 18.25 22.23
N GLY A 116 -16.47 19.00 21.42
CA GLY A 116 -17.67 19.68 21.86
C GLY A 116 -18.90 18.76 21.87
N ASP A 117 -19.81 19.00 22.80
CA ASP A 117 -21.07 18.22 22.96
C ASP A 117 -22.09 18.43 21.82
N ASP A 118 -21.91 19.46 20.98
CA ASP A 118 -22.89 19.89 19.96
C ASP A 118 -22.87 19.05 18.67
N ASN A 119 -22.14 17.94 18.60
CA ASN A 119 -21.95 17.20 17.35
C ASN A 119 -22.82 15.92 17.33
N ASP A 120 -24.07 16.05 16.85
CA ASP A 120 -25.05 14.95 16.76
C ASP A 120 -24.67 13.85 15.72
N ALA A 121 -23.73 14.08 14.82
CA ALA A 121 -23.35 13.09 13.83
C ALA A 121 -22.44 12.00 14.43
N ILE A 122 -23.01 10.84 14.68
CA ILE A 122 -22.27 9.64 15.08
C ILE A 122 -21.79 8.98 13.79
N PHE A 123 -20.47 8.99 13.59
CA PHE A 123 -19.87 8.25 12.47
C PHE A 123 -19.57 6.81 12.89
N GLU A 124 -19.99 5.88 12.06
CA GLU A 124 -19.67 4.46 12.18
C GLU A 124 -18.52 4.12 11.23
N GLU A 125 -17.61 3.24 11.69
CA GLU A 125 -16.57 2.65 10.86
C GLU A 125 -17.10 1.37 10.23
N LEU A 126 -17.00 1.29 8.92
CA LEU A 126 -17.43 0.13 8.15
C LEU A 126 -16.28 -0.35 7.26
N THR A 127 -16.20 -1.66 7.08
CA THR A 127 -15.27 -2.27 6.13
C THR A 127 -16.07 -3.01 5.08
N TYR A 128 -15.84 -2.67 3.81
CA TYR A 128 -16.42 -3.36 2.67
C TYR A 128 -15.38 -4.27 2.04
N GLU A 129 -15.75 -5.51 1.88
CA GLU A 129 -14.95 -6.55 1.27
C GLU A 129 -15.47 -6.80 -0.15
N ILE A 130 -14.59 -6.74 -1.14
CA ILE A 130 -14.94 -6.72 -2.56
C ILE A 130 -14.03 -7.67 -3.32
N PHE A 131 -14.62 -8.45 -4.22
CA PHE A 131 -13.89 -9.12 -5.29
C PHE A 131 -14.09 -8.32 -6.58
N ALA A 132 -12.99 -7.77 -7.09
CA ALA A 132 -12.91 -7.08 -8.37
C ALA A 132 -12.74 -8.08 -9.53
N PRO A 133 -12.85 -7.63 -10.79
CA PRO A 133 -12.53 -8.47 -11.96
C PRO A 133 -11.15 -9.11 -11.82
N GLY A 134 -10.99 -10.34 -12.36
CA GLY A 134 -9.73 -11.09 -12.25
C GLY A 134 -9.51 -11.78 -10.90
N GLY A 135 -10.50 -11.76 -9.99
CA GLY A 135 -10.35 -12.34 -8.65
C GLY A 135 -9.55 -11.50 -7.67
N VAL A 136 -9.26 -10.27 -8.03
CA VAL A 136 -8.56 -9.30 -7.18
C VAL A 136 -9.37 -8.99 -5.94
N ALA A 137 -8.71 -9.03 -4.79
CA ALA A 137 -9.29 -8.64 -3.52
C ALA A 137 -9.14 -7.12 -3.31
N VAL A 138 -10.23 -6.46 -2.93
CA VAL A 138 -10.25 -5.04 -2.60
C VAL A 138 -10.91 -4.86 -1.23
N LEU A 139 -10.22 -4.14 -0.34
CA LEU A 139 -10.68 -3.80 0.99
C LEU A 139 -10.93 -2.29 1.04
N ALA A 140 -12.15 -1.86 1.36
CA ALA A 140 -12.49 -0.45 1.46
C ALA A 140 -12.97 -0.11 2.86
N HIS A 141 -12.29 0.85 3.52
CA HIS A 141 -12.72 1.41 4.79
C HIS A 141 -13.59 2.63 4.56
N ALA A 142 -14.66 2.75 5.32
CA ALA A 142 -15.60 3.85 5.22
C ALA A 142 -15.98 4.39 6.60
N HIS A 143 -16.19 5.71 6.66
CA HIS A 143 -16.66 6.44 7.82
C HIS A 143 -17.96 7.16 7.46
N THR A 144 -19.08 6.71 7.97
CA THR A 144 -20.38 7.21 7.59
C THR A 144 -21.31 7.49 8.77
N ASP A 145 -22.15 8.47 8.60
CA ASP A 145 -23.31 8.76 9.45
C ASP A 145 -24.57 7.98 9.05
N ASN A 146 -24.53 7.32 7.85
CA ASN A 146 -25.67 6.57 7.32
C ASN A 146 -25.23 5.29 6.60
N ARG A 147 -25.17 4.19 7.35
CA ARG A 147 -24.76 2.87 6.88
C ARG A 147 -25.51 2.38 5.62
N ASN A 148 -26.82 2.65 5.55
CA ASN A 148 -27.63 2.16 4.42
C ASN A 148 -27.34 2.91 3.12
N ARG A 149 -27.14 4.23 3.21
CA ARG A 149 -26.72 5.05 2.08
C ARG A 149 -25.40 4.55 1.53
N THR A 150 -24.38 4.48 2.36
CA THR A 150 -23.03 4.06 1.96
C THR A 150 -23.01 2.64 1.39
N ALA A 151 -23.74 1.70 2.01
CA ALA A 151 -23.85 0.33 1.48
C ALA A 151 -24.51 0.27 0.09
N SER A 152 -25.49 1.14 -0.17
CA SER A 152 -26.13 1.25 -1.49
C SER A 152 -25.17 1.81 -2.53
N ASP A 153 -24.44 2.87 -2.19
CA ASP A 153 -23.50 3.55 -3.07
C ASP A 153 -22.33 2.63 -3.41
N VAL A 154 -21.71 2.00 -2.42
CA VAL A 154 -20.62 1.04 -2.62
C VAL A 154 -21.08 -0.13 -3.50
N ARG A 155 -22.27 -0.70 -3.24
CA ARG A 155 -22.81 -1.79 -4.07
C ARG A 155 -23.00 -1.34 -5.52
N HIS A 156 -23.52 -0.14 -5.74
CA HIS A 156 -23.70 0.41 -7.08
C HIS A 156 -22.36 0.57 -7.81
N ILE A 157 -21.34 1.16 -7.14
CA ILE A 157 -20.00 1.34 -7.69
C ILE A 157 -19.38 -0.02 -8.08
N VAL A 158 -19.40 -0.98 -7.15
CA VAL A 158 -18.83 -2.32 -7.33
C VAL A 158 -19.50 -3.06 -8.48
N THR A 159 -20.83 -3.08 -8.52
CA THR A 159 -21.59 -3.76 -9.58
C THR A 159 -21.33 -3.12 -10.95
N LYS A 160 -21.27 -1.80 -11.03
CA LYS A 160 -20.96 -1.07 -12.28
C LYS A 160 -19.57 -1.38 -12.81
N ALA A 161 -18.61 -1.64 -11.92
CA ALA A 161 -17.24 -2.00 -12.27
C ALA A 161 -17.08 -3.51 -12.59
N GLY A 162 -18.14 -4.32 -12.52
CA GLY A 162 -18.10 -5.76 -12.76
C GLY A 162 -17.55 -6.58 -11.58
N GLY A 163 -17.44 -5.99 -10.40
CA GLY A 163 -17.08 -6.66 -9.15
C GLY A 163 -18.29 -7.16 -8.37
N GLN A 164 -18.04 -7.76 -7.22
CA GLN A 164 -19.06 -8.20 -6.29
C GLN A 164 -18.65 -7.98 -4.85
N LEU A 165 -19.61 -7.68 -3.97
CA LEU A 165 -19.36 -7.64 -2.54
C LEU A 165 -19.12 -9.06 -2.02
N ALA A 166 -18.09 -9.21 -1.22
CA ALA A 166 -17.75 -10.47 -0.57
C ALA A 166 -18.48 -10.61 0.78
N SER A 167 -18.49 -11.82 1.31
CA SER A 167 -18.93 -12.08 2.68
C SER A 167 -17.84 -11.61 3.67
N ALA A 168 -18.26 -11.24 4.87
CA ALA A 168 -17.37 -10.78 5.91
C ALA A 168 -16.24 -11.80 6.21
N GLY A 169 -15.00 -11.31 6.27
CA GLY A 169 -13.79 -12.11 6.50
C GLY A 169 -13.21 -12.80 5.25
N ALA A 170 -13.87 -12.71 4.09
CA ALA A 170 -13.37 -13.35 2.87
C ALA A 170 -12.13 -12.66 2.30
N VAL A 171 -12.08 -11.34 2.38
CA VAL A 171 -11.02 -10.48 1.85
C VAL A 171 -10.11 -9.99 2.97
N THR A 172 -10.65 -9.60 4.13
CA THR A 172 -9.88 -9.06 5.25
C THR A 172 -8.70 -9.96 5.65
N ARG A 173 -8.87 -11.28 5.60
CA ARG A 173 -7.80 -12.26 5.90
C ARG A 173 -6.61 -12.23 4.93
N LEU A 174 -6.76 -11.58 3.76
CA LEU A 174 -5.71 -11.45 2.75
C LEU A 174 -4.87 -10.19 2.98
N PHE A 175 -5.22 -9.39 3.97
CA PHE A 175 -4.54 -8.16 4.31
C PHE A 175 -4.11 -8.19 5.77
N GLU A 176 -2.97 -7.59 6.05
CA GLU A 176 -2.46 -7.37 7.38
C GLU A 176 -2.25 -5.88 7.64
N ARG A 177 -2.59 -5.45 8.85
CA ARG A 177 -2.39 -4.05 9.23
C ARG A 177 -0.96 -3.85 9.68
N LYS A 178 -0.18 -3.04 8.95
CA LYS A 178 1.22 -2.74 9.19
C LYS A 178 1.50 -1.24 9.12
N GLY A 179 2.55 -0.81 9.78
CA GLY A 179 3.15 0.49 9.52
C GLY A 179 3.96 0.45 8.23
N GLN A 180 3.82 1.45 7.39
CA GLN A 180 4.54 1.55 6.12
C GLN A 180 5.16 2.94 6.00
N ILE A 181 6.47 3.01 5.75
CA ILE A 181 7.20 4.24 5.50
C ILE A 181 7.85 4.11 4.12
N ILE A 182 7.55 5.04 3.23
CA ILE A 182 8.06 5.08 1.86
C ILE A 182 9.01 6.25 1.72
N ILE A 183 10.20 5.99 1.19
CA ILE A 183 11.29 6.95 1.06
C ILE A 183 11.81 6.92 -0.37
N GLU A 184 12.02 8.10 -1.00
CA GLU A 184 12.62 8.16 -2.34
C GLU A 184 14.08 7.68 -2.30
N ARG A 185 14.52 6.98 -3.35
CA ARG A 185 15.89 6.45 -3.43
C ARG A 185 16.96 7.55 -3.29
N ALA A 186 16.67 8.74 -3.76
CA ALA A 186 17.59 9.88 -3.66
C ALA A 186 17.67 10.51 -2.26
N ALA A 187 16.79 10.13 -1.32
CA ALA A 187 16.69 10.75 -0.01
C ALA A 187 17.64 10.15 1.03
N ALA A 188 18.11 8.91 0.83
CA ALA A 188 18.99 8.23 1.78
C ALA A 188 19.88 7.18 1.10
N ASP A 189 20.97 6.83 1.75
CA ASP A 189 21.79 5.67 1.43
C ASP A 189 21.12 4.39 1.93
N GLU A 190 21.16 3.32 1.12
CA GLU A 190 20.47 2.06 1.38
C GLU A 190 20.95 1.37 2.65
N ASP A 191 22.28 1.22 2.78
CA ASP A 191 22.87 0.49 3.91
C ASP A 191 22.59 1.21 5.23
N MET A 192 22.75 2.54 5.24
CA MET A 192 22.49 3.38 6.41
C MET A 192 21.01 3.35 6.81
N LEU A 193 20.10 3.39 5.82
CA LEU A 193 18.67 3.39 6.09
C LEU A 193 18.20 2.02 6.60
N MET A 194 18.73 0.93 6.04
CA MET A 194 18.43 -0.43 6.47
C MET A 194 18.90 -0.66 7.91
N GLU A 195 20.13 -0.26 8.26
CA GLU A 195 20.65 -0.35 9.62
C GLU A 195 19.77 0.44 10.60
N LEU A 196 19.44 1.68 10.25
CA LEU A 196 18.56 2.53 11.06
C LEU A 196 17.19 1.92 11.29
N ALA A 197 16.57 1.37 10.23
CA ALA A 197 15.23 0.77 10.28
C ALA A 197 15.21 -0.47 11.19
N LEU A 198 16.20 -1.35 11.04
CA LEU A 198 16.31 -2.57 11.84
C LEU A 198 16.59 -2.27 13.30
N GLU A 199 17.50 -1.31 13.59
CA GLU A 199 17.77 -0.88 14.97
C GLU A 199 16.55 -0.23 15.64
N ALA A 200 15.72 0.45 14.86
CA ALA A 200 14.50 1.07 15.36
C ALA A 200 13.31 0.08 15.50
N GLY A 201 13.45 -1.18 15.07
CA GLY A 201 12.43 -2.20 15.24
C GLY A 201 11.52 -2.38 14.01
N ALA A 202 12.03 -2.15 12.79
CA ALA A 202 11.31 -2.51 11.57
C ALA A 202 11.24 -4.04 11.40
N ASP A 203 10.10 -4.53 10.88
CA ASP A 203 9.90 -5.95 10.57
C ASP A 203 10.59 -6.32 9.26
N ASP A 204 10.50 -5.42 8.27
CA ASP A 204 11.02 -5.66 6.93
C ASP A 204 11.50 -4.37 6.28
N PHE A 205 12.47 -4.51 5.37
CA PHE A 205 13.05 -3.43 4.59
C PHE A 205 13.17 -3.86 3.13
N ASN A 206 12.47 -3.18 2.25
CA ASN A 206 12.45 -3.47 0.83
C ASN A 206 13.06 -2.29 0.06
N ALA A 207 13.98 -2.60 -0.86
CA ALA A 207 14.58 -1.64 -1.78
C ALA A 207 14.19 -1.98 -3.22
N ASP A 208 13.72 -0.98 -3.97
CA ASP A 208 13.44 -1.09 -5.40
C ASP A 208 14.08 0.05 -6.20
N GLU A 209 13.86 0.09 -7.51
CA GLU A 209 14.41 1.13 -8.38
C GLU A 209 13.90 2.54 -8.03
N ASN A 210 12.73 2.66 -7.42
CA ASN A 210 12.07 3.92 -7.11
C ASN A 210 12.42 4.43 -5.69
N GLY A 211 12.77 3.53 -4.77
CA GLY A 211 13.10 3.89 -3.39
C GLY A 211 13.06 2.75 -2.40
N TYR A 212 12.76 3.11 -1.17
CA TYR A 212 12.77 2.21 -0.02
C TYR A 212 11.41 2.15 0.65
N GLU A 213 11.07 0.97 1.11
CA GLU A 213 9.92 0.72 1.94
C GLU A 213 10.34 0.08 3.25
N ILE A 214 9.93 0.67 4.35
CA ILE A 214 10.11 0.13 5.69
C ILE A 214 8.73 -0.34 6.17
N VAL A 215 8.66 -1.59 6.59
CA VAL A 215 7.44 -2.20 7.14
C VAL A 215 7.65 -2.45 8.62
N THR A 216 6.64 -2.15 9.42
CA THR A 216 6.70 -2.29 10.88
C THR A 216 5.39 -2.88 11.43
N GLU A 217 5.44 -3.42 12.64
CA GLU A 217 4.20 -3.59 13.41
C GLU A 217 3.54 -2.22 13.66
N PRO A 218 2.21 -2.17 13.76
CA PRO A 218 1.51 -0.90 14.02
C PRO A 218 1.94 -0.20 15.31
N ASN A 219 2.40 -0.97 16.31
CA ASN A 219 2.84 -0.42 17.60
C ASN A 219 4.23 0.21 17.52
N ASP A 220 5.10 -0.33 16.65
CA ASP A 220 6.50 0.10 16.51
C ASP A 220 6.67 1.20 15.45
N PHE A 221 5.61 1.44 14.67
CA PHE A 221 5.61 2.44 13.60
C PHE A 221 6.07 3.83 14.06
N GLU A 222 5.56 4.30 15.21
CA GLU A 222 5.89 5.63 15.72
C GLU A 222 7.39 5.76 16.07
N GLN A 223 7.97 4.69 16.62
CA GLN A 223 9.39 4.65 16.98
C GLN A 223 10.27 4.68 15.74
N VAL A 224 9.96 3.85 14.73
CA VAL A 224 10.71 3.78 13.47
C VAL A 224 10.58 5.09 12.69
N HIS A 225 9.36 5.64 12.59
CA HIS A 225 9.14 6.92 11.92
C HIS A 225 9.93 8.05 12.58
N LYS A 226 9.95 8.12 13.92
CA LYS A 226 10.72 9.11 14.66
C LYS A 226 12.22 8.97 14.41
N ALA A 227 12.75 7.74 14.36
CA ALA A 227 14.16 7.51 14.06
C ALA A 227 14.54 8.03 12.64
N VAL A 228 13.65 7.86 11.67
CA VAL A 228 13.82 8.39 10.30
C VAL A 228 13.77 9.93 10.30
N GLU A 229 12.83 10.53 11.04
CA GLU A 229 12.71 11.99 11.16
C GLU A 229 13.96 12.61 11.87
N GLU A 230 14.49 11.98 12.90
CA GLU A 230 15.69 12.45 13.62
C GLU A 230 16.94 12.51 12.73
N LYS A 231 16.99 11.67 11.69
CA LYS A 231 18.04 11.73 10.65
C LYS A 231 17.72 12.73 9.53
N ALA A 232 16.62 13.48 9.65
CA ALA A 232 16.15 14.44 8.63
C ALA A 232 15.94 13.82 7.24
N ILE A 233 15.59 12.53 7.17
CA ILE A 233 15.29 11.82 5.92
C ILE A 233 13.87 12.16 5.50
N ALA A 234 13.72 12.68 4.27
CA ALA A 234 12.40 13.03 3.73
C ALA A 234 11.60 11.77 3.36
N THR A 235 10.42 11.62 3.95
CA THR A 235 9.49 10.54 3.63
C THR A 235 8.47 10.95 2.56
N LEU A 236 8.14 10.05 1.64
CA LEU A 236 7.04 10.25 0.67
C LEU A 236 5.68 10.00 1.30
N SER A 237 5.59 8.94 2.10
CA SER A 237 4.42 8.55 2.86
C SER A 237 4.87 7.83 4.13
N ALA A 238 4.14 8.04 5.21
CA ALA A 238 4.33 7.34 6.48
C ALA A 238 2.96 7.17 7.14
N GLU A 239 2.44 5.95 7.13
CA GLU A 239 1.10 5.66 7.64
C GLU A 239 0.96 4.20 8.08
N VAL A 240 -0.01 3.94 8.96
CA VAL A 240 -0.43 2.57 9.24
C VAL A 240 -1.51 2.21 8.23
N THR A 241 -1.24 1.19 7.44
CA THR A 241 -2.02 0.79 6.27
C THR A 241 -2.35 -0.71 6.28
N SER A 242 -3.17 -1.17 5.36
CA SER A 242 -3.42 -2.61 5.16
C SER A 242 -2.60 -3.11 3.97
N ILE A 243 -1.65 -3.99 4.25
CA ILE A 243 -0.75 -4.58 3.26
C ILE A 243 -1.28 -5.95 2.85
N ALA A 244 -1.30 -6.23 1.55
CA ALA A 244 -1.72 -7.54 1.06
C ALA A 244 -0.67 -8.60 1.39
N LEU A 245 -1.10 -9.72 1.99
CA LEU A 245 -0.25 -10.88 2.29
C LEU A 245 0.10 -11.68 1.02
N GLN A 246 -0.77 -11.62 0.02
CA GLN A 246 -0.58 -12.27 -1.28
C GLN A 246 -1.05 -11.32 -2.37
N THR A 247 -0.22 -11.13 -3.37
CA THR A 247 -0.56 -10.38 -4.57
C THR A 247 -1.24 -11.29 -5.60
N THR A 248 -2.04 -10.68 -6.47
CA THR A 248 -2.70 -11.34 -7.59
C THR A 248 -2.22 -10.68 -8.88
N ALA A 249 -1.42 -11.40 -9.66
CA ALA A 249 -0.96 -10.93 -10.95
C ALA A 249 -2.15 -10.79 -11.92
N VAL A 250 -2.27 -9.64 -12.57
CA VAL A 250 -3.35 -9.33 -13.50
C VAL A 250 -2.80 -8.74 -14.79
N ASP A 251 -3.50 -8.99 -15.89
CA ASP A 251 -3.19 -8.33 -17.16
C ASP A 251 -3.59 -6.84 -17.15
N ASP A 252 -3.06 -6.06 -18.08
CA ASP A 252 -3.30 -4.61 -18.17
C ASP A 252 -4.78 -4.23 -18.26
N SER A 253 -5.59 -5.07 -18.90
CA SER A 253 -7.03 -4.82 -19.07
C SER A 253 -7.78 -4.95 -17.75
N VAL A 254 -7.42 -5.96 -16.95
CA VAL A 254 -7.95 -6.18 -15.61
C VAL A 254 -7.40 -5.13 -14.65
N ALA A 255 -6.09 -4.84 -14.70
CA ALA A 255 -5.48 -3.78 -13.90
C ALA A 255 -6.19 -2.44 -14.10
N ALA A 256 -6.45 -2.05 -15.36
CA ALA A 256 -7.21 -0.84 -15.68
C ALA A 256 -8.66 -0.88 -15.15
N ALA A 257 -9.31 -2.05 -15.12
CA ALA A 257 -10.64 -2.19 -14.56
C ALA A 257 -10.65 -2.06 -13.03
N VAL A 258 -9.67 -2.68 -12.36
CA VAL A 258 -9.46 -2.58 -10.91
C VAL A 258 -9.17 -1.14 -10.52
N MET A 259 -8.29 -0.45 -11.25
CA MET A 259 -7.96 0.96 -10.97
C MET A 259 -9.18 1.87 -11.09
N ARG A 260 -10.05 1.67 -12.09
CA ARG A 260 -11.32 2.42 -12.21
C ARG A 260 -12.25 2.16 -11.04
N LEU A 261 -12.29 0.92 -10.53
CA LEU A 261 -13.07 0.60 -9.34
C LEU A 261 -12.52 1.32 -8.11
N VAL A 262 -11.20 1.26 -7.89
CA VAL A 262 -10.52 1.94 -6.79
C VAL A 262 -10.76 3.44 -6.85
N ASP A 263 -10.58 4.07 -8.02
CA ASP A 263 -10.84 5.50 -8.22
C ASP A 263 -12.29 5.87 -7.88
N ALA A 264 -13.26 5.07 -8.35
CA ALA A 264 -14.67 5.32 -8.07
C ALA A 264 -15.03 5.15 -6.59
N LEU A 265 -14.40 4.21 -5.88
CA LEU A 265 -14.56 4.06 -4.44
C LEU A 265 -13.91 5.23 -3.68
N GLU A 266 -12.68 5.63 -4.06
CA GLU A 266 -11.99 6.78 -3.46
C GLU A 266 -12.74 8.11 -3.70
N GLU A 267 -13.49 8.23 -4.80
CA GLU A 267 -14.33 9.40 -5.08
C GLU A 267 -15.59 9.47 -4.18
N ASN A 268 -15.99 8.38 -3.57
CA ASN A 268 -17.09 8.40 -2.60
C ASN A 268 -16.64 9.12 -1.32
N ASP A 269 -17.49 10.02 -0.83
CA ASP A 269 -17.14 10.86 0.33
C ASP A 269 -17.05 10.07 1.63
N ASP A 270 -17.79 8.96 1.76
CA ASP A 270 -17.81 8.14 2.96
C ASP A 270 -16.67 7.11 3.00
N VAL A 271 -16.06 6.76 1.86
CA VAL A 271 -14.92 5.83 1.79
C VAL A 271 -13.64 6.59 2.14
N SER A 272 -12.89 6.15 3.13
CA SER A 272 -11.63 6.77 3.57
C SER A 272 -10.44 6.21 2.81
N ASP A 273 -10.23 4.90 2.88
CA ASP A 273 -9.09 4.21 2.31
C ASP A 273 -9.54 3.00 1.49
N VAL A 274 -8.82 2.70 0.41
CA VAL A 274 -9.06 1.54 -0.44
C VAL A 274 -7.72 0.82 -0.67
N PHE A 275 -7.70 -0.48 -0.39
CA PHE A 275 -6.55 -1.35 -0.54
C PHE A 275 -6.86 -2.44 -1.56
N THR A 276 -5.85 -2.85 -2.32
CA THR A 276 -5.98 -3.91 -3.33
C THR A 276 -4.76 -4.81 -3.31
N ASN A 277 -4.95 -6.06 -3.67
CA ASN A 277 -3.87 -7.02 -3.85
C ASN A 277 -3.49 -7.24 -5.32
N ALA A 278 -3.95 -6.37 -6.23
CA ALA A 278 -3.59 -6.45 -7.64
C ALA A 278 -2.10 -6.13 -7.85
N GLU A 279 -1.45 -6.91 -8.69
CA GLU A 279 -0.09 -6.71 -9.18
C GLU A 279 -0.11 -6.71 -10.71
N SER A 280 0.48 -5.70 -11.35
CA SER A 280 0.54 -5.64 -12.81
C SER A 280 1.55 -6.63 -13.36
N SER A 281 1.25 -7.26 -14.51
CA SER A 281 2.14 -8.22 -15.15
C SER A 281 3.47 -7.62 -15.66
N ASP A 282 3.57 -6.29 -15.76
CA ASP A 282 4.81 -5.60 -16.10
C ASP A 282 5.78 -5.53 -14.90
N ASP A 283 5.36 -5.98 -13.72
CA ASP A 283 6.08 -5.90 -12.45
C ASP A 283 6.57 -7.29 -11.96
N ALA A 284 6.34 -8.37 -12.72
CA ALA A 284 6.65 -9.75 -12.35
C ALA A 284 7.97 -10.27 -12.97
#